data_c0b059298a3e9105041a6f0b7f4ec4bf
#
_entry.id   c0b059298a3e9105041a6f0b7f4ec4bf
#
_cell.length_a   1.000
_cell.length_b   1.000
_cell.length_c   1.000
_cell.angle_alpha   90.00
_cell.angle_beta   90.00
_cell.angle_gamma   90.00
#
_symmetry.space_group_name_H-M   'P 1'
#
loop_
_entity.id
_entity.type
_entity.pdbx_description
1 polymer ?
#
loop_
_entity_poly.entity_id
_entity_poly.type
_entity_poly.pdbx_seq_one_letter_code
_entity_poly.pdbx_strand_id
1 'polypeptide(L)'
;GCIGIMFILAIRHTTRLKDDAAIGIVLSVFFGLGLCLLRIASEFPSGSASGLGGFIFGKAAAMVASDAIVMASVAIVVLIATSVLCKEFTLLCFDEQFSSVQGWSVLWLDILLMALVAVVTVVALQSVGLVLAVAMLIIPAASAKFWTRRISTMLFVAAVIGCLSGWLGAVVSALVPRMPTGPIIVLLCGFWFVISFIFGSNEGLLIRQLSRWNLNRRIERQHILRAVWEACEQHTGTEFELDEVVRLRSWSVRTVQRLLRKSVSLGFVV
;
A
#
# COMPACT_ATOMS: atom_id res chain seq x y z
N GLY A 1 -17.63 15.33 -7.32
CA GLY A 1 -16.18 15.27 -7.54
C GLY A 1 -15.55 16.64 -7.40
N CYS A 2 -15.75 17.56 -8.35
CA CYS A 2 -15.09 18.88 -8.38
C CYS A 2 -15.31 19.70 -7.12
N ILE A 3 -16.52 19.73 -6.56
CA ILE A 3 -16.83 20.45 -5.33
C ILE A 3 -16.03 19.87 -4.14
N GLY A 4 -15.92 18.56 -4.03
CA GLY A 4 -15.13 17.90 -2.98
C GLY A 4 -13.65 18.27 -3.06
N ILE A 5 -13.08 18.30 -4.26
CA ILE A 5 -11.67 18.70 -4.50
C ILE A 5 -11.46 20.17 -4.08
N MET A 6 -12.38 21.07 -4.42
CA MET A 6 -12.30 22.46 -3.99
C MET A 6 -12.32 22.61 -2.45
N PHE A 7 -13.16 21.81 -1.76
CA PHE A 7 -13.18 21.81 -0.29
C PHE A 7 -11.87 21.29 0.30
N ILE A 8 -11.30 20.21 -0.27
CA ILE A 8 -10.00 19.67 0.17
C ILE A 8 -8.91 20.73 0.01
N LEU A 9 -8.83 21.37 -1.16
CA LEU A 9 -7.87 22.46 -1.41
C LEU A 9 -8.07 23.65 -0.48
N ALA A 10 -9.32 24.06 -0.24
CA ALA A 10 -9.63 25.15 0.67
C ALA A 10 -9.17 24.83 2.11
N ILE A 11 -9.45 23.63 2.62
CA ILE A 11 -9.02 23.19 3.95
C ILE A 11 -7.49 23.14 4.03
N ARG A 12 -6.82 22.60 2.99
CA ARG A 12 -5.36 22.48 2.93
C ARG A 12 -4.68 23.86 2.97
N HIS A 13 -5.22 24.85 2.26
CA HIS A 13 -4.67 26.21 2.24
C HIS A 13 -5.01 27.05 3.49
N THR A 14 -6.12 26.77 4.15
CA THR A 14 -6.62 27.59 5.26
C THR A 14 -6.24 27.03 6.63
N THR A 15 -5.94 25.72 6.72
CA THR A 15 -5.69 25.06 8.01
C THR A 15 -4.35 24.32 8.00
N ARG A 16 -3.76 24.14 9.20
CA ARG A 16 -2.54 23.36 9.41
C ARG A 16 -2.82 21.84 9.57
N LEU A 17 -3.96 21.38 9.08
CA LEU A 17 -4.33 19.96 9.14
C LEU A 17 -3.49 19.17 8.15
N LYS A 18 -3.15 17.93 8.53
CA LYS A 18 -2.50 16.99 7.61
C LYS A 18 -3.47 16.65 6.47
N ASP A 19 -2.91 16.46 5.27
CA ASP A 19 -3.67 16.18 4.05
C ASP A 19 -4.65 15.01 4.21
N ASP A 20 -4.24 13.93 4.90
CA ASP A 20 -5.09 12.77 5.18
C ASP A 20 -6.32 13.10 6.01
N ALA A 21 -6.19 14.03 6.98
CA ALA A 21 -7.32 14.45 7.80
C ALA A 21 -8.32 15.30 6.99
N ALA A 22 -7.84 16.19 6.12
CA ALA A 22 -8.68 17.00 5.25
C ALA A 22 -9.50 16.12 4.30
N ILE A 23 -8.85 15.13 3.67
CA ILE A 23 -9.50 14.14 2.80
C ILE A 23 -10.54 13.34 3.58
N GLY A 24 -10.21 12.86 4.79
CA GLY A 24 -11.12 12.08 5.63
C GLY A 24 -12.38 12.87 6.02
N ILE A 25 -12.24 14.14 6.39
CA ILE A 25 -13.36 15.02 6.75
C ILE A 25 -14.28 15.23 5.55
N VAL A 26 -13.72 15.64 4.41
CA VAL A 26 -14.50 15.90 3.20
C VAL A 26 -15.21 14.62 2.72
N LEU A 27 -14.51 13.48 2.71
CA LEU A 27 -15.09 12.20 2.34
C LEU A 27 -16.28 11.84 3.26
N SER A 28 -16.12 11.96 4.58
CA SER A 28 -17.17 11.60 5.55
C SER A 28 -18.39 12.48 5.41
N VAL A 29 -18.20 13.80 5.24
CA VAL A 29 -19.31 14.77 5.08
C VAL A 29 -20.06 14.51 3.77
N PHE A 30 -19.34 14.36 2.65
CA PHE A 30 -19.96 14.11 1.35
C PHE A 30 -20.61 12.74 1.26
N PHE A 31 -20.03 11.73 1.92
CA PHE A 31 -20.63 10.40 2.01
C PHE A 31 -21.93 10.43 2.82
N GLY A 32 -21.92 11.08 4.00
CA GLY A 32 -23.13 11.25 4.81
C GLY A 32 -24.23 12.01 4.06
N LEU A 33 -23.86 13.11 3.40
CA LEU A 33 -24.78 13.90 2.58
C LEU A 33 -25.31 13.06 1.40
N GLY A 34 -24.46 12.28 0.75
CA GLY A 34 -24.85 11.35 -0.31
C GLY A 34 -25.89 10.33 0.16
N LEU A 35 -25.70 9.73 1.33
CA LEU A 35 -26.66 8.78 1.93
C LEU A 35 -27.99 9.44 2.29
N CYS A 36 -27.98 10.66 2.83
CA CYS A 36 -29.20 11.41 3.11
C CYS A 36 -29.98 11.73 1.82
N LEU A 37 -29.30 12.22 0.78
CA LEU A 37 -29.93 12.47 -0.52
C LEU A 37 -30.48 11.21 -1.17
N LEU A 38 -29.74 10.09 -1.05
CA LEU A 38 -30.18 8.78 -1.51
C LEU A 38 -31.48 8.37 -0.83
N ARG A 39 -31.56 8.54 0.49
CA ARG A 39 -32.75 8.22 1.27
C ARG A 39 -33.95 9.03 0.81
N ILE A 40 -33.78 10.34 0.68
CA ILE A 40 -34.81 11.24 0.18
C ILE A 40 -35.26 10.84 -1.22
N ALA A 41 -34.30 10.57 -2.13
CA ALA A 41 -34.61 10.14 -3.49
C ALA A 41 -35.36 8.81 -3.54
N SER A 42 -35.14 7.89 -2.60
CA SER A 42 -35.82 6.60 -2.53
C SER A 42 -37.27 6.69 -2.04
N GLU A 43 -37.66 7.80 -1.42
CA GLU A 43 -39.04 8.04 -0.96
C GLU A 43 -39.97 8.61 -2.06
N PHE A 44 -39.40 9.10 -3.16
CA PHE A 44 -40.19 9.54 -4.29
C PHE A 44 -40.73 8.36 -5.12
N PRO A 45 -42.02 8.28 -5.41
CA PRO A 45 -42.62 7.13 -6.10
C PRO A 45 -42.32 6.98 -7.59
N SER A 46 -41.46 7.83 -8.14
CA SER A 46 -41.07 7.82 -9.55
C SER A 46 -39.95 6.81 -9.86
N GLY A 47 -40.16 5.54 -9.58
CA GLY A 47 -39.51 4.38 -10.25
C GLY A 47 -37.98 4.27 -10.32
N SER A 48 -37.23 5.31 -10.01
CA SER A 48 -35.76 5.36 -10.19
C SER A 48 -34.95 4.80 -9.01
N ALA A 49 -35.61 4.49 -7.89
CA ALA A 49 -34.90 4.02 -6.68
C ALA A 49 -34.30 2.60 -6.83
N SER A 50 -34.85 1.77 -7.73
CA SER A 50 -34.32 0.43 -8.01
C SER A 50 -32.94 0.43 -8.69
N GLY A 51 -32.56 1.54 -9.35
CA GLY A 51 -31.25 1.70 -10.01
C GLY A 51 -30.11 2.01 -9.04
N LEU A 52 -30.41 2.63 -7.89
CA LEU A 52 -29.41 3.14 -6.94
C LEU A 52 -28.70 2.05 -6.15
N GLY A 53 -29.37 0.94 -5.82
CA GLY A 53 -28.73 -0.24 -5.25
C GLY A 53 -27.66 -0.85 -6.18
N GLY A 54 -27.88 -0.77 -7.48
CA GLY A 54 -26.91 -1.19 -8.49
C GLY A 54 -25.65 -0.32 -8.55
N PHE A 55 -25.71 0.95 -8.13
CA PHE A 55 -24.53 1.82 -8.08
C PHE A 55 -23.59 1.49 -6.91
N ILE A 56 -24.13 1.06 -5.78
CA ILE A 56 -23.31 0.71 -4.60
C ILE A 56 -22.68 -0.67 -4.76
N PHE A 57 -23.47 -1.66 -5.14
CA PHE A 57 -23.02 -3.06 -5.25
C PHE A 57 -22.55 -3.44 -6.66
N GLY A 58 -22.78 -2.56 -7.64
CA GLY A 58 -22.41 -2.78 -9.03
C GLY A 58 -23.38 -3.72 -9.77
N LYS A 59 -23.29 -3.68 -11.10
CA LYS A 59 -23.99 -4.60 -12.00
C LYS A 59 -23.01 -5.57 -12.68
N ALA A 60 -21.89 -5.89 -12.02
CA ALA A 60 -20.84 -6.71 -12.61
C ALA A 60 -21.33 -8.06 -13.19
N ALA A 61 -22.38 -8.66 -12.56
CA ALA A 61 -23.01 -9.88 -13.06
C ALA A 61 -23.96 -9.65 -14.26
N ALA A 62 -24.38 -8.41 -14.51
CA ALA A 62 -25.32 -8.05 -15.58
C ALA A 62 -24.69 -7.14 -16.64
N MET A 63 -23.34 -7.16 -16.77
CA MET A 63 -22.61 -6.37 -17.76
C MET A 63 -22.99 -6.80 -19.18
N VAL A 64 -23.30 -5.81 -20.02
CA VAL A 64 -23.52 -6.00 -21.43
C VAL A 64 -22.16 -5.97 -22.16
N ALA A 65 -22.07 -6.67 -23.30
CA ALA A 65 -20.82 -6.71 -24.08
C ALA A 65 -20.30 -5.30 -24.49
N SER A 66 -21.21 -4.35 -24.70
CA SER A 66 -20.85 -2.95 -24.98
C SER A 66 -20.08 -2.31 -23.82
N ASP A 67 -20.48 -2.57 -22.56
CA ASP A 67 -19.81 -1.99 -21.39
C ASP A 67 -18.40 -2.57 -21.23
N ALA A 68 -18.24 -3.87 -21.49
CA ALA A 68 -16.93 -4.54 -21.49
C ALA A 68 -15.99 -3.96 -22.54
N ILE A 69 -16.48 -3.65 -23.76
CA ILE A 69 -15.67 -3.03 -24.82
C ILE A 69 -15.24 -1.63 -24.41
N VAL A 70 -16.14 -0.82 -23.85
CA VAL A 70 -15.81 0.53 -23.36
C VAL A 70 -14.75 0.46 -22.26
N MET A 71 -14.91 -0.44 -21.28
CA MET A 71 -13.91 -0.62 -20.21
C MET A 71 -12.57 -1.06 -20.78
N ALA A 72 -12.54 -2.01 -21.70
CA ALA A 72 -11.32 -2.49 -22.33
C ALA A 72 -10.62 -1.37 -23.13
N SER A 73 -11.37 -0.55 -23.87
CA SER A 73 -10.80 0.57 -24.63
C SER A 73 -10.19 1.62 -23.71
N VAL A 74 -10.88 1.99 -22.63
CA VAL A 74 -10.34 2.93 -21.62
C VAL A 74 -9.12 2.35 -20.94
N ALA A 75 -9.15 1.07 -20.56
CA ALA A 75 -8.00 0.39 -19.93
C ALA A 75 -6.77 0.40 -20.84
N ILE A 76 -6.94 0.13 -22.15
CA ILE A 76 -5.84 0.15 -23.13
C ILE A 76 -5.26 1.57 -23.26
N VAL A 77 -6.11 2.59 -23.38
CA VAL A 77 -5.67 4.00 -23.48
C VAL A 77 -4.88 4.41 -22.24
N VAL A 78 -5.40 4.09 -21.06
CA VAL A 78 -4.72 4.41 -19.77
C VAL A 78 -3.41 3.65 -19.63
N LEU A 79 -3.36 2.37 -20.00
CA LEU A 79 -2.13 1.58 -19.99
C LEU A 79 -1.06 2.15 -20.92
N ILE A 80 -1.44 2.54 -22.13
CA ILE A 80 -0.51 3.17 -23.08
C ILE A 80 -0.03 4.51 -22.52
N ALA A 81 -0.92 5.37 -22.06
CA ALA A 81 -0.56 6.67 -21.49
C ALA A 81 0.37 6.52 -20.29
N THR A 82 0.06 5.61 -19.36
CA THR A 82 0.88 5.36 -18.17
C THR A 82 2.22 4.75 -18.53
N SER A 83 2.29 3.86 -19.54
CA SER A 83 3.54 3.22 -19.95
C SER A 83 4.48 4.22 -20.65
N VAL A 84 3.94 5.09 -21.51
CA VAL A 84 4.70 6.14 -22.21
C VAL A 84 5.21 7.17 -21.22
N LEU A 85 4.39 7.61 -20.28
CA LEU A 85 4.69 8.66 -19.32
C LEU A 85 5.19 8.12 -17.96
N CYS A 86 5.57 6.84 -17.89
CA CYS A 86 5.99 6.20 -16.64
C CYS A 86 7.21 6.89 -16.00
N LYS A 87 8.15 7.38 -16.80
CA LYS A 87 9.32 8.13 -16.34
C LYS A 87 8.94 9.47 -15.73
N GLU A 88 8.11 10.22 -16.43
CA GLU A 88 7.67 11.56 -16.07
C GLU A 88 6.80 11.52 -14.82
N PHE A 89 5.87 10.59 -14.74
CA PHE A 89 5.05 10.37 -13.55
C PHE A 89 5.90 9.91 -12.34
N THR A 90 6.92 9.10 -12.58
CA THR A 90 7.84 8.70 -11.51
C THR A 90 8.62 9.90 -10.98
N LEU A 91 9.14 10.75 -11.86
CA LEU A 91 9.83 11.98 -11.47
C LEU A 91 8.91 12.93 -10.69
N LEU A 92 7.69 13.14 -11.17
CA LEU A 92 6.68 13.96 -10.51
C LEU A 92 6.38 13.48 -9.07
N CYS A 93 6.21 12.17 -8.89
CA CYS A 93 5.86 11.60 -7.59
C CYS A 93 7.00 11.64 -6.56
N PHE A 94 8.27 11.67 -7.00
CA PHE A 94 9.41 11.65 -6.09
C PHE A 94 10.03 13.00 -5.83
N ASP A 95 10.13 13.84 -6.86
CA ASP A 95 10.78 15.14 -6.75
C ASP A 95 10.17 16.14 -7.75
N GLU A 96 9.20 16.88 -7.27
CA GLU A 96 8.50 17.92 -8.02
C GLU A 96 9.45 19.05 -8.46
N GLN A 97 10.41 19.41 -7.58
CA GLN A 97 11.38 20.48 -7.87
C GLN A 97 12.35 20.05 -8.98
N PHE A 98 12.83 18.82 -8.93
CA PHE A 98 13.71 18.27 -9.96
C PHE A 98 13.01 18.16 -11.32
N SER A 99 11.73 17.77 -11.33
CA SER A 99 10.90 17.71 -12.53
C SER A 99 10.78 19.09 -13.21
N SER A 100 10.61 20.15 -12.43
CA SER A 100 10.52 21.52 -12.94
C SER A 100 11.83 22.01 -13.58
N VAL A 101 12.98 21.63 -13.01
CA VAL A 101 14.32 22.00 -13.53
C VAL A 101 14.61 21.31 -14.88
N GLN A 102 14.06 20.12 -15.11
CA GLN A 102 14.19 19.41 -16.40
C GLN A 102 13.32 20.01 -17.54
N GLY A 103 12.57 21.07 -17.27
CA GLY A 103 11.75 21.76 -18.26
C GLY A 103 10.36 21.15 -18.46
N TRP A 104 9.96 20.17 -17.66
CA TRP A 104 8.61 19.64 -17.67
C TRP A 104 7.66 20.56 -16.90
N SER A 105 6.50 20.84 -17.47
CA SER A 105 5.44 21.57 -16.76
C SER A 105 4.76 20.64 -15.76
N VAL A 106 5.22 20.68 -14.50
CA VAL A 106 4.71 19.89 -13.37
C VAL A 106 3.18 19.94 -13.31
N LEU A 107 2.62 21.12 -13.50
CA LEU A 107 1.16 21.34 -13.45
C LEU A 107 0.40 20.51 -14.53
N TRP A 108 0.92 20.42 -15.76
CA TRP A 108 0.28 19.63 -16.82
C TRP A 108 0.39 18.12 -16.56
N LEU A 109 1.51 17.64 -16.02
CA LEU A 109 1.70 16.25 -15.65
C LEU A 109 0.78 15.84 -14.50
N ASP A 110 0.63 16.70 -13.50
CA ASP A 110 -0.26 16.46 -12.36
C ASP A 110 -1.74 16.45 -12.80
N ILE A 111 -2.16 17.42 -13.61
CA ILE A 111 -3.52 17.43 -14.18
C ILE A 111 -3.78 16.18 -15.01
N LEU A 112 -2.82 15.74 -15.82
CA LEU A 112 -2.96 14.54 -16.64
C LEU A 112 -3.08 13.28 -15.80
N LEU A 113 -2.25 13.14 -14.76
CA LEU A 113 -2.31 12.02 -13.83
C LEU A 113 -3.66 11.97 -13.11
N MET A 114 -4.13 13.11 -12.59
CA MET A 114 -5.44 13.23 -11.93
C MET A 114 -6.59 12.94 -12.90
N ALA A 115 -6.49 13.39 -14.16
CA ALA A 115 -7.49 13.10 -15.19
C ALA A 115 -7.56 11.60 -15.52
N LEU A 116 -6.42 10.92 -15.65
CA LEU A 116 -6.37 9.47 -15.89
C LEU A 116 -7.03 8.70 -14.73
N VAL A 117 -6.71 9.04 -13.49
CA VAL A 117 -7.33 8.42 -12.30
C VAL A 117 -8.84 8.70 -12.28
N ALA A 118 -9.27 9.92 -12.58
CA ALA A 118 -10.68 10.28 -12.60
C ALA A 118 -11.45 9.50 -13.68
N VAL A 119 -10.91 9.37 -14.88
CA VAL A 119 -11.54 8.61 -15.98
C VAL A 119 -11.70 7.15 -15.61
N VAL A 120 -10.62 6.50 -15.09
CA VAL A 120 -10.68 5.11 -14.64
C VAL A 120 -11.73 4.93 -13.54
N THR A 121 -11.74 5.84 -12.56
CA THR A 121 -12.68 5.76 -11.43
C THR A 121 -14.13 5.91 -11.90
N VAL A 122 -14.43 6.86 -12.78
CA VAL A 122 -15.79 7.07 -13.30
C VAL A 122 -16.28 5.85 -14.08
N VAL A 123 -15.46 5.30 -14.97
CA VAL A 123 -15.80 4.11 -15.75
C VAL A 123 -15.99 2.89 -14.84
N ALA A 124 -15.12 2.71 -13.86
CA ALA A 124 -15.23 1.64 -12.89
C ALA A 124 -16.51 1.76 -12.03
N LEU A 125 -16.85 2.97 -11.57
CA LEU A 125 -18.06 3.21 -10.78
C LEU A 125 -19.34 2.83 -11.54
N GLN A 126 -19.42 3.19 -12.84
CA GLN A 126 -20.59 2.90 -13.64
C GLN A 126 -20.78 1.40 -13.90
N SER A 127 -19.70 0.68 -14.11
CA SER A 127 -19.73 -0.73 -14.53
C SER A 127 -19.72 -1.71 -13.35
N VAL A 128 -18.88 -1.45 -12.35
CA VAL A 128 -18.56 -2.43 -11.31
C VAL A 128 -19.08 -2.02 -9.93
N GLY A 129 -19.42 -0.75 -9.77
CA GLY A 129 -19.92 -0.17 -8.52
C GLY A 129 -18.82 0.36 -7.59
N LEU A 130 -19.25 1.15 -6.60
CA LEU A 130 -18.36 1.93 -5.74
C LEU A 130 -17.40 1.04 -4.93
N VAL A 131 -17.93 0.03 -4.27
CA VAL A 131 -17.14 -0.80 -3.33
C VAL A 131 -16.01 -1.52 -4.06
N LEU A 132 -16.33 -2.14 -5.20
CA LEU A 132 -15.33 -2.88 -5.97
C LEU A 132 -14.34 -1.93 -6.66
N ALA A 133 -14.80 -0.80 -7.18
CA ALA A 133 -13.92 0.18 -7.83
C ALA A 133 -12.85 0.71 -6.86
N VAL A 134 -13.23 1.12 -5.65
CA VAL A 134 -12.30 1.60 -4.63
C VAL A 134 -11.36 0.49 -4.16
N ALA A 135 -11.88 -0.71 -3.93
CA ALA A 135 -11.07 -1.85 -3.49
C ALA A 135 -10.00 -2.21 -4.54
N MET A 136 -10.38 -2.27 -5.82
CA MET A 136 -9.46 -2.61 -6.92
C MET A 136 -8.43 -1.51 -7.19
N LEU A 137 -8.72 -0.27 -6.85
CA LEU A 137 -7.76 0.82 -6.97
C LEU A 137 -6.68 0.75 -5.88
N ILE A 138 -7.08 0.47 -4.64
CA ILE A 138 -6.19 0.60 -3.47
C ILE A 138 -5.48 -0.72 -3.16
N ILE A 139 -6.21 -1.84 -3.08
CA ILE A 139 -5.69 -3.10 -2.52
C ILE A 139 -4.55 -3.70 -3.36
N PRO A 140 -4.63 -3.80 -4.70
CA PRO A 140 -3.54 -4.36 -5.50
C PRO A 140 -2.28 -3.51 -5.44
N ALA A 141 -2.41 -2.17 -5.43
CA ALA A 141 -1.28 -1.25 -5.32
C ALA A 141 -0.60 -1.36 -3.95
N ALA A 142 -1.38 -1.41 -2.87
CA ALA A 142 -0.88 -1.62 -1.51
C ALA A 142 -0.19 -2.99 -1.36
N SER A 143 -0.75 -4.05 -1.98
CA SER A 143 -0.17 -5.39 -1.99
C SER A 143 1.18 -5.44 -2.70
N ALA A 144 1.29 -4.75 -3.84
CA ALA A 144 2.52 -4.71 -4.64
C ALA A 144 3.67 -4.02 -3.91
N LYS A 145 3.40 -3.03 -3.06
CA LYS A 145 4.40 -2.32 -2.26
C LYS A 145 5.20 -3.27 -1.35
N PHE A 146 4.61 -4.33 -0.86
CA PHE A 146 5.31 -5.31 -0.02
C PHE A 146 6.34 -6.16 -0.80
N TRP A 147 6.22 -6.26 -2.13
CA TRP A 147 7.09 -7.09 -2.96
C TRP A 147 8.28 -6.34 -3.53
N THR A 148 8.13 -5.04 -3.84
CA THR A 148 9.17 -4.30 -4.53
C THR A 148 9.18 -2.82 -4.18
N ARG A 149 10.39 -2.20 -4.31
CA ARG A 149 10.59 -0.76 -4.16
C ARG A 149 10.72 -0.04 -5.51
N ARG A 150 10.81 -0.78 -6.60
CA ARG A 150 10.90 -0.20 -7.95
C ARG A 150 9.50 0.03 -8.50
N ILE A 151 9.16 1.26 -8.89
CA ILE A 151 7.82 1.63 -9.36
C ILE A 151 7.38 0.78 -10.55
N SER A 152 8.22 0.60 -11.56
CA SER A 152 7.85 -0.19 -12.75
C SER A 152 7.47 -1.63 -12.38
N THR A 153 8.23 -2.27 -11.49
CA THR A 153 7.92 -3.62 -11.01
C THR A 153 6.67 -3.62 -10.11
N MET A 154 6.46 -2.56 -9.31
CA MET A 154 5.28 -2.41 -8.47
C MET A 154 4.01 -2.28 -9.31
N LEU A 155 4.03 -1.52 -10.39
CA LEU A 155 2.91 -1.41 -11.34
C LEU A 155 2.58 -2.77 -11.96
N PHE A 156 3.61 -3.51 -12.40
CA PHE A 156 3.42 -4.85 -12.97
C PHE A 156 2.81 -5.83 -11.95
N VAL A 157 3.35 -5.89 -10.73
CA VAL A 157 2.83 -6.77 -9.66
C VAL A 157 1.40 -6.37 -9.27
N ALA A 158 1.10 -5.08 -9.17
CA ALA A 158 -0.26 -4.59 -8.89
C ALA A 158 -1.25 -5.02 -10.00
N ALA A 159 -0.85 -4.89 -11.26
CA ALA A 159 -1.67 -5.31 -12.39
C ALA A 159 -1.94 -6.82 -12.36
N VAL A 160 -0.92 -7.64 -12.08
CA VAL A 160 -1.06 -9.11 -11.97
C VAL A 160 -2.01 -9.48 -10.82
N ILE A 161 -1.84 -8.88 -9.64
CA ILE A 161 -2.73 -9.15 -8.49
C ILE A 161 -4.16 -8.74 -8.81
N GLY A 162 -4.36 -7.55 -9.41
CA GLY A 162 -5.68 -7.08 -9.83
C GLY A 162 -6.36 -7.99 -10.85
N CYS A 163 -5.64 -8.39 -11.90
CA CYS A 163 -6.14 -9.31 -12.92
C CYS A 163 -6.49 -10.69 -12.33
N LEU A 164 -5.61 -11.27 -11.50
CA LEU A 164 -5.88 -12.56 -10.86
C LEU A 164 -7.09 -12.49 -9.93
N SER A 165 -7.21 -11.43 -9.14
CA SER A 165 -8.35 -11.25 -8.24
C SER A 165 -9.66 -11.09 -9.02
N GLY A 166 -9.65 -10.32 -10.09
CA GLY A 166 -10.82 -10.13 -10.95
C GLY A 166 -11.23 -11.42 -11.65
N TRP A 167 -10.28 -12.12 -12.26
CA TRP A 167 -10.52 -13.37 -12.96
C TRP A 167 -11.03 -14.48 -12.03
N LEU A 168 -10.30 -14.74 -10.94
CA LEU A 168 -10.69 -15.76 -9.95
C LEU A 168 -12.03 -15.42 -9.30
N GLY A 169 -12.27 -14.12 -8.99
CA GLY A 169 -13.52 -13.68 -8.41
C GLY A 169 -14.72 -13.86 -9.33
N ALA A 170 -14.55 -13.60 -10.62
CA ALA A 170 -15.57 -13.86 -11.62
C ALA A 170 -15.87 -15.36 -11.75
N VAL A 171 -14.83 -16.20 -11.79
CA VAL A 171 -14.99 -17.68 -11.87
C VAL A 171 -15.69 -18.21 -10.62
N VAL A 172 -15.27 -17.81 -9.41
CA VAL A 172 -15.90 -18.27 -8.17
C VAL A 172 -17.37 -17.82 -8.10
N SER A 173 -17.67 -16.57 -8.51
CA SER A 173 -19.05 -16.08 -8.54
C SER A 173 -19.92 -16.82 -9.56
N ALA A 174 -19.35 -17.28 -10.68
CA ALA A 174 -20.08 -18.07 -11.67
C ALA A 174 -20.38 -19.50 -11.19
N LEU A 175 -19.51 -20.07 -10.36
CA LEU A 175 -19.68 -21.43 -9.82
C LEU A 175 -20.69 -21.48 -8.66
N VAL A 176 -20.84 -20.39 -7.91
CA VAL A 176 -21.71 -20.35 -6.73
C VAL A 176 -22.96 -19.50 -7.03
N PRO A 177 -24.13 -20.11 -7.21
CA PRO A 177 -25.35 -19.40 -7.56
C PRO A 177 -25.78 -18.44 -6.43
N ARG A 178 -26.30 -17.26 -6.82
CA ARG A 178 -26.79 -16.19 -5.93
C ARG A 178 -25.73 -15.40 -5.16
N MET A 179 -24.46 -15.56 -5.45
CA MET A 179 -23.43 -14.72 -4.83
C MET A 179 -23.12 -13.48 -5.66
N PRO A 180 -23.07 -12.28 -5.06
CA PRO A 180 -22.74 -11.06 -5.77
C PRO A 180 -21.25 -11.04 -6.15
N THR A 181 -20.94 -10.81 -7.42
CA THR A 181 -19.57 -10.83 -7.96
C THR A 181 -18.64 -9.81 -7.32
N GLY A 182 -19.13 -8.59 -7.08
CA GLY A 182 -18.34 -7.49 -6.51
C GLY A 182 -17.69 -7.86 -5.16
N PRO A 183 -18.46 -8.22 -4.15
CA PRO A 183 -17.91 -8.62 -2.84
C PRO A 183 -16.94 -9.80 -2.88
N ILE A 184 -17.14 -10.78 -3.77
CA ILE A 184 -16.22 -11.93 -3.91
C ILE A 184 -14.86 -11.47 -4.43
N ILE A 185 -14.84 -10.60 -5.45
CA ILE A 185 -13.59 -10.06 -5.99
C ILE A 185 -12.85 -9.26 -4.91
N VAL A 186 -13.57 -8.46 -4.10
CA VAL A 186 -12.97 -7.70 -3.00
C VAL A 186 -12.36 -8.62 -1.93
N LEU A 187 -13.04 -9.71 -1.58
CA LEU A 187 -12.52 -10.71 -0.64
C LEU A 187 -11.24 -11.38 -1.16
N LEU A 188 -11.21 -11.72 -2.45
CA LEU A 188 -10.00 -12.28 -3.07
C LEU A 188 -8.86 -11.27 -3.14
N CYS A 189 -9.14 -10.01 -3.45
CA CYS A 189 -8.14 -8.94 -3.34
C CYS A 189 -7.59 -8.83 -1.91
N GLY A 190 -8.47 -8.85 -0.91
CA GLY A 190 -8.10 -8.84 0.51
C GLY A 190 -7.24 -10.05 0.89
N PHE A 191 -7.57 -11.24 0.37
CA PHE A 191 -6.79 -12.45 0.57
C PHE A 191 -5.35 -12.31 -0.01
N TRP A 192 -5.22 -11.81 -1.25
CA TRP A 192 -3.92 -11.52 -1.85
C TRP A 192 -3.14 -10.45 -1.08
N PHE A 193 -3.83 -9.45 -0.52
CA PHE A 193 -3.21 -8.45 0.34
C PHE A 193 -2.63 -9.09 1.61
N VAL A 194 -3.38 -9.97 2.29
CA VAL A 194 -2.91 -10.66 3.49
C VAL A 194 -1.69 -11.54 3.17
N ILE A 195 -1.72 -12.27 2.06
CA ILE A 195 -0.55 -13.04 1.61
C ILE A 195 0.65 -12.13 1.37
N SER A 196 0.46 -11.04 0.64
CA SER A 196 1.53 -10.07 0.37
C SER A 196 2.07 -9.43 1.65
N PHE A 197 1.22 -9.12 2.61
CA PHE A 197 1.58 -8.57 3.91
C PHE A 197 2.43 -9.54 4.75
N ILE A 198 2.12 -10.83 4.70
CA ILE A 198 2.87 -11.86 5.45
C ILE A 198 4.18 -12.20 4.73
N PHE A 199 4.12 -12.50 3.42
CA PHE A 199 5.23 -13.05 2.63
C PHE A 199 6.00 -12.02 1.79
N GLY A 200 5.60 -10.76 1.79
CA GLY A 200 6.24 -9.71 0.97
C GLY A 200 7.75 -9.64 1.17
N SER A 201 8.51 -9.66 0.08
CA SER A 201 9.98 -9.78 0.10
C SER A 201 10.71 -8.56 0.67
N ASN A 202 10.10 -7.36 0.65
CA ASN A 202 10.75 -6.14 1.10
C ASN A 202 10.25 -5.61 2.45
N GLU A 203 8.95 -5.66 2.70
CA GLU A 203 8.33 -5.08 3.90
C GLU A 203 7.35 -6.06 4.58
N GLY A 204 7.33 -7.32 4.17
CA GLY A 204 6.50 -8.35 4.77
C GLY A 204 6.83 -8.59 6.23
N LEU A 205 5.80 -8.94 7.04
CA LEU A 205 5.96 -9.18 8.47
C LEU A 205 7.03 -10.21 8.79
N LEU A 206 7.09 -11.32 8.04
CA LEU A 206 8.07 -12.39 8.25
C LEU A 206 9.50 -11.89 8.05
N ILE A 207 9.76 -11.15 6.98
CA ILE A 207 11.09 -10.64 6.68
C ILE A 207 11.50 -9.57 7.69
N ARG A 208 10.57 -8.70 8.08
CA ARG A 208 10.81 -7.69 9.10
C ARG A 208 11.14 -8.32 10.46
N GLN A 209 10.45 -9.39 10.83
CA GLN A 209 10.72 -10.14 12.07
C GLN A 209 12.08 -10.84 12.01
N LEU A 210 12.38 -11.53 10.90
CA LEU A 210 13.66 -12.21 10.68
C LEU A 210 14.82 -11.20 10.63
N SER A 211 14.63 -10.06 9.96
CA SER A 211 15.63 -8.99 9.90
C SER A 211 15.90 -8.39 11.28
N ARG A 212 14.86 -8.15 12.10
CA ARG A 212 15.02 -7.69 13.48
C ARG A 212 15.79 -8.70 14.33
N TRP A 213 15.48 -9.99 14.19
CA TRP A 213 16.20 -11.06 14.89
C TRP A 213 17.68 -11.11 14.48
N ASN A 214 17.97 -11.01 13.21
CA ASN A 214 19.34 -10.97 12.71
C ASN A 214 20.10 -9.70 13.14
N LEU A 215 19.40 -8.57 13.14
CA LEU A 215 19.97 -7.29 13.58
C LEU A 215 20.30 -7.33 15.08
N ASN A 216 19.37 -7.79 15.92
CA ASN A 216 19.61 -7.93 17.36
C ASN A 216 20.79 -8.84 17.64
N ARG A 217 20.94 -9.97 16.92
CA ARG A 217 22.10 -10.85 17.05
C ARG A 217 23.42 -10.19 16.62
N ARG A 218 23.38 -9.30 15.62
CA ARG A 218 24.58 -8.52 15.22
C ARG A 218 24.91 -7.47 16.26
N ILE A 219 23.91 -6.76 16.75
CA ILE A 219 24.08 -5.73 17.79
C ILE A 219 24.63 -6.34 19.08
N GLU A 220 24.06 -7.45 19.55
CA GLU A 220 24.59 -8.17 20.73
C GLU A 220 26.06 -8.54 20.56
N ARG A 221 26.46 -9.00 19.37
CA ARG A 221 27.87 -9.35 19.10
C ARG A 221 28.78 -8.13 19.11
N GLN A 222 28.38 -7.03 18.49
CA GLN A 222 29.16 -5.79 18.48
C GLN A 222 29.30 -5.19 19.87
N HIS A 223 28.24 -5.24 20.67
CA HIS A 223 28.28 -4.75 22.05
C HIS A 223 29.22 -5.56 22.92
N ILE A 224 29.34 -6.87 22.75
CA ILE A 224 30.25 -7.70 23.49
C ILE A 224 31.71 -7.46 23.09
N LEU A 225 32.00 -7.43 21.78
CA LEU A 225 33.32 -7.12 21.28
C LEU A 225 33.80 -5.75 21.78
N ARG A 226 32.91 -4.79 21.83
CA ARG A 226 33.23 -3.46 22.37
C ARG A 226 33.45 -3.49 23.88
N ALA A 227 32.65 -4.24 24.65
CA ALA A 227 32.81 -4.36 26.07
C ALA A 227 34.12 -5.12 26.42
N VAL A 228 34.49 -6.15 25.66
CA VAL A 228 35.78 -6.83 25.79
C VAL A 228 36.93 -5.89 25.47
N TRP A 229 36.81 -5.11 24.41
CA TRP A 229 37.81 -4.09 24.07
C TRP A 229 37.97 -3.04 25.18
N GLU A 230 36.89 -2.50 25.71
CA GLU A 230 36.88 -1.52 26.80
C GLU A 230 37.51 -2.12 28.10
N ALA A 231 37.25 -3.41 28.38
CA ALA A 231 37.89 -4.11 29.51
C ALA A 231 39.39 -4.32 29.30
N CYS A 232 39.83 -4.67 28.09
CA CYS A 232 41.24 -4.82 27.77
C CYS A 232 42.00 -3.47 27.76
N GLU A 233 41.37 -2.36 27.42
CA GLU A 233 41.97 -1.02 27.41
C GLU A 233 42.17 -0.48 28.85
N GLN A 234 41.29 -0.85 29.78
CA GLN A 234 41.41 -0.46 31.18
C GLN A 234 42.48 -1.27 31.96
N HIS A 235 42.79 -2.46 31.50
CA HIS A 235 43.83 -3.31 32.04
C HIS A 235 44.98 -3.46 31.03
N THR A 236 46.18 -3.10 31.43
CA THR A 236 47.42 -3.22 30.60
C THR A 236 47.82 -4.69 30.34
N GLY A 237 46.88 -5.64 30.38
CA GLY A 237 47.11 -7.06 30.19
C GLY A 237 46.10 -7.73 29.26
N THR A 238 46.49 -8.87 28.69
CA THR A 238 45.68 -9.72 27.83
C THR A 238 44.63 -10.57 28.56
N GLU A 239 44.60 -10.53 29.89
CA GLU A 239 43.65 -11.31 30.71
C GLU A 239 42.64 -10.39 31.39
N PHE A 240 41.36 -10.68 31.25
CA PHE A 240 40.25 -9.96 31.91
C PHE A 240 39.35 -10.94 32.65
N GLU A 241 38.82 -10.50 33.79
CA GLU A 241 37.86 -11.30 34.58
C GLU A 241 36.44 -11.12 33.99
N LEU A 242 35.72 -12.23 33.89
CA LEU A 242 34.32 -12.26 33.39
C LEU A 242 33.39 -11.32 34.17
N ASP A 243 33.65 -11.15 35.46
CA ASP A 243 32.83 -10.29 36.32
C ASP A 243 32.95 -8.80 35.98
N GLU A 244 34.03 -8.38 35.38
CA GLU A 244 34.27 -7.00 34.97
C GLU A 244 33.43 -6.64 33.74
N VAL A 245 33.38 -7.52 32.72
CA VAL A 245 32.54 -7.37 31.55
C VAL A 245 31.04 -7.34 31.90
N VAL A 246 30.66 -8.11 32.94
CA VAL A 246 29.30 -8.14 33.47
C VAL A 246 28.94 -6.82 34.17
N ARG A 247 29.88 -6.22 34.94
CA ARG A 247 29.67 -4.95 35.66
C ARG A 247 29.58 -3.75 34.73
N LEU A 248 30.35 -3.72 33.64
CA LEU A 248 30.33 -2.61 32.67
C LEU A 248 28.97 -2.33 32.02
N ARG A 249 28.11 -3.35 31.90
CA ARG A 249 26.82 -3.20 31.19
C ARG A 249 25.63 -3.92 31.82
N SER A 250 25.65 -4.28 33.10
CA SER A 250 24.55 -4.95 33.82
C SER A 250 23.95 -6.17 33.07
N TRP A 251 24.78 -6.93 32.38
CA TRP A 251 24.34 -8.14 31.67
C TRP A 251 24.28 -9.35 32.60
N SER A 252 23.37 -10.31 32.24
CA SER A 252 23.37 -11.59 32.95
C SER A 252 24.64 -12.41 32.64
N VAL A 253 25.29 -12.95 33.65
CA VAL A 253 26.49 -13.81 33.53
C VAL A 253 26.29 -14.91 32.48
N ARG A 254 25.11 -15.53 32.44
CA ARG A 254 24.76 -16.58 31.46
C ARG A 254 24.80 -16.09 30.02
N THR A 255 24.41 -14.84 29.77
CA THR A 255 24.39 -14.23 28.45
C THR A 255 25.82 -13.95 27.96
N VAL A 256 26.65 -13.39 28.84
CA VAL A 256 28.07 -13.09 28.56
C VAL A 256 28.82 -14.38 28.24
N GLN A 257 28.70 -15.43 29.08
CA GLN A 257 29.36 -16.72 28.85
C GLN A 257 28.95 -17.38 27.54
N ARG A 258 27.65 -17.37 27.19
CA ARG A 258 27.16 -17.93 25.92
C ARG A 258 27.75 -17.23 24.72
N LEU A 259 27.85 -15.92 24.78
CA LEU A 259 28.30 -15.09 23.66
C LEU A 259 29.83 -15.09 23.53
N LEU A 260 30.56 -15.14 24.64
CA LEU A 260 32.01 -15.34 24.65
C LEU A 260 32.41 -16.69 24.06
N ARG A 261 31.77 -17.80 24.49
CA ARG A 261 32.00 -19.14 23.89
C ARG A 261 31.80 -19.11 22.36
N LYS A 262 30.82 -18.36 21.89
CA LYS A 262 30.56 -18.22 20.48
C LYS A 262 31.60 -17.33 19.77
N SER A 263 32.13 -16.32 20.43
CA SER A 263 33.21 -15.47 19.91
C SER A 263 34.55 -16.21 19.85
N VAL A 264 34.83 -17.06 20.84
CA VAL A 264 35.99 -17.97 20.82
C VAL A 264 35.88 -18.99 19.69
N SER A 265 34.69 -19.58 19.46
CA SER A 265 34.49 -20.53 18.36
C SER A 265 34.60 -19.87 16.95
N LEU A 266 34.55 -18.58 16.86
CA LEU A 266 34.70 -17.79 15.61
C LEU A 266 36.12 -17.19 15.49
N GLY A 267 37.03 -17.43 16.44
CA GLY A 267 38.42 -16.96 16.39
C GLY A 267 38.62 -15.48 16.71
N PHE A 268 37.67 -14.79 17.30
CA PHE A 268 37.77 -13.36 17.64
C PHE A 268 38.38 -13.12 19.05
N VAL A 269 38.36 -14.14 19.88
CA VAL A 269 38.92 -14.11 21.23
C VAL A 269 39.60 -15.47 21.47
N VAL A 270 40.81 -15.44 21.98
CA VAL A 270 41.59 -16.66 22.32
C VAL A 270 41.42 -16.95 23.79
#